data_0ce5baa262ba94bd4cab0df6e900ad30
#
_entry.id   0ce5baa262ba94bd4cab0df6e900ad30
#
_cell.length_a   1.000
_cell.length_b   1.000
_cell.length_c   1.000
_cell.angle_alpha   90.00
_cell.angle_beta   90.00
_cell.angle_gamma   90.00
#
_symmetry.space_group_name_H-M   'P 1'
#
loop_
_entity.id
_entity.type
_entity.pdbx_description
1 polymer ?
#
loop_
_entity_poly.entity_id
_entity_poly.type
_entity_poly.pdbx_seq_one_letter_code
_entity_poly.pdbx_strand_id
1 'polypeptide(L)'
;MFYDLLYKTVFSRIDPELIHDICMEGIALTGRIPFLRDCVRQAWGRRPAFPVPSANQGGPLARPVPGVLGLAAGMDKEGRAVEGLDLLGFGFIEVGTFTARAQEGNDRPRMWRYPATRALRNRMGFNNPGADEAARRLRA
;
A
#
# COMPACT_ATOMS: atom_id res chain seq x y z
N MET A 1 18.80 10.55 4.18
CA MET A 1 19.78 10.33 5.27
C MET A 1 19.40 9.19 6.20
N PHE A 2 18.35 9.27 7.02
CA PHE A 2 17.91 8.15 7.88
C PHE A 2 17.48 6.91 7.08
N TYR A 3 16.65 7.08 6.06
CA TYR A 3 16.18 6.00 5.19
C TYR A 3 17.36 5.30 4.47
N ASP A 4 18.33 6.05 3.96
CA ASP A 4 19.48 5.46 3.25
C ASP A 4 20.34 4.58 4.17
N LEU A 5 20.51 5.01 5.43
CA LEU A 5 21.19 4.20 6.43
C LEU A 5 20.40 2.93 6.73
N LEU A 6 19.11 3.05 7.01
CA LEU A 6 18.22 1.92 7.29
C LEU A 6 18.15 0.95 6.10
N TYR A 7 18.08 1.48 4.89
CA TYR A 7 18.10 0.68 3.68
C TYR A 7 19.40 -0.11 3.55
N LYS A 8 20.57 0.55 3.69
CA LYS A 8 21.88 -0.09 3.54
C LYS A 8 22.20 -1.11 4.63
N THR A 9 21.76 -0.87 5.85
CA THR A 9 22.10 -1.71 7.01
C THR A 9 21.10 -2.85 7.23
N VAL A 10 19.84 -2.65 6.93
CA VAL A 10 18.74 -3.59 7.24
C VAL A 10 18.04 -4.06 5.97
N PHE A 11 17.35 -3.16 5.27
CA PHE A 11 16.43 -3.56 4.21
C PHE A 11 17.11 -4.23 3.01
N SER A 12 18.33 -3.81 2.66
CA SER A 12 19.07 -4.41 1.55
C SER A 12 19.47 -5.87 1.78
N ARG A 13 19.48 -6.31 3.04
CA ARG A 13 19.91 -7.66 3.46
C ARG A 13 18.74 -8.63 3.68
N ILE A 14 17.53 -8.11 3.70
CA ILE A 14 16.31 -8.89 3.92
C ILE A 14 15.62 -9.12 2.57
N ASP A 15 15.00 -10.28 2.40
CA ASP A 15 14.18 -10.56 1.21
C ASP A 15 13.19 -9.41 0.95
N PRO A 16 13.08 -8.92 -0.29
CA PRO A 16 12.25 -7.75 -0.59
C PRO A 16 10.74 -7.98 -0.36
N GLU A 17 10.25 -9.20 -0.55
CA GLU A 17 8.85 -9.52 -0.29
C GLU A 17 8.57 -9.61 1.20
N LEU A 18 9.49 -10.21 1.97
CA LEU A 18 9.36 -10.28 3.43
C LEU A 18 9.35 -8.89 4.08
N ILE A 19 10.26 -7.98 3.67
CA ILE A 19 10.27 -6.63 4.25
C ILE A 19 9.01 -5.84 3.85
N HIS A 20 8.49 -6.05 2.63
CA HIS A 20 7.21 -5.48 2.23
C HIS A 20 6.08 -5.96 3.17
N ASP A 21 5.99 -7.25 3.41
CA ASP A 21 4.96 -7.83 4.29
C ASP A 21 5.05 -7.29 5.73
N ILE A 22 6.26 -7.20 6.28
CA ILE A 22 6.49 -6.60 7.61
C ILE A 22 6.04 -5.13 7.65
N CYS A 23 6.40 -4.35 6.63
CA CYS A 23 5.99 -2.95 6.55
C CYS A 23 4.46 -2.80 6.41
N MET A 24 3.82 -3.63 5.60
CA MET A 24 2.37 -3.61 5.42
C MET A 24 1.62 -3.99 6.70
N GLU A 25 2.11 -4.98 7.46
CA GLU A 25 1.56 -5.29 8.79
C GLU A 25 1.73 -4.12 9.77
N GLY A 26 2.89 -3.48 9.79
CA GLY A 26 3.13 -2.28 10.59
C GLY A 26 2.14 -1.16 10.24
N ILE A 27 1.92 -0.91 8.95
CA ILE A 27 0.96 0.10 8.47
C ILE A 27 -0.48 -0.30 8.86
N ALA A 28 -0.87 -1.56 8.67
CA ALA A 28 -2.19 -2.05 9.07
C ALA A 28 -2.44 -1.85 10.58
N LEU A 29 -1.41 -2.11 11.40
CA LEU A 29 -1.48 -1.92 12.85
C LEU A 29 -1.71 -0.45 13.23
N THR A 30 -1.11 0.50 12.49
CA THR A 30 -1.34 1.95 12.76
C THR A 30 -2.81 2.36 12.55
N GLY A 31 -3.50 1.74 11.58
CA GLY A 31 -4.94 1.98 11.37
C GLY A 31 -5.80 1.47 12.54
N ARG A 32 -5.41 0.34 13.14
CA ARG A 32 -6.18 -0.36 14.18
C ARG A 32 -5.99 0.21 15.59
N ILE A 33 -4.84 0.79 15.90
CA ILE A 33 -4.53 1.31 17.24
C ILE A 33 -4.77 2.81 17.29
N PRO A 34 -5.75 3.32 18.07
CA PRO A 34 -6.14 4.74 18.10
C PRO A 34 -4.96 5.69 18.35
N PHE A 35 -4.12 5.39 19.32
CA PHE A 35 -2.95 6.23 19.62
C PHE A 35 -1.98 6.33 18.44
N LEU A 36 -1.64 5.20 17.80
CA LEU A 36 -0.75 5.19 16.63
C LEU A 36 -1.38 5.93 15.45
N ARG A 37 -2.69 5.74 15.25
CA ARG A 37 -3.46 6.44 14.22
C ARG A 37 -3.33 7.95 14.36
N ASP A 38 -3.53 8.47 15.55
CA ASP A 38 -3.44 9.92 15.81
C ASP A 38 -2.02 10.44 15.62
N CYS A 39 -1.01 9.74 16.08
CA CYS A 39 0.40 10.08 15.85
C CYS A 39 0.74 10.15 14.35
N VAL A 40 0.38 9.11 13.58
CA VAL A 40 0.66 9.05 12.15
C VAL A 40 -0.09 10.14 11.39
N ARG A 41 -1.38 10.36 11.71
CA ARG A 41 -2.19 11.41 11.09
C ARG A 41 -1.61 12.80 11.32
N GLN A 42 -1.12 13.10 12.52
CA GLN A 42 -0.48 14.38 12.82
C GLN A 42 0.85 14.55 12.09
N ALA A 43 1.64 13.48 11.97
CA ALA A 43 2.96 13.55 11.35
C ALA A 43 2.91 13.62 9.81
N TRP A 44 2.03 12.83 9.19
CA TRP A 44 2.01 12.65 7.72
C TRP A 44 0.65 12.86 7.07
N GLY A 45 -0.45 12.82 7.80
CA GLY A 45 -1.82 12.88 7.28
C GLY A 45 -2.26 14.25 6.74
N ARG A 46 -1.33 15.13 6.36
CA ARG A 46 -1.64 16.46 5.83
C ARG A 46 -2.24 16.34 4.43
N ARG A 47 -3.50 16.72 4.32
CA ARG A 47 -4.22 16.83 3.07
C ARG A 47 -4.39 18.31 2.70
N PRO A 48 -4.54 18.65 1.40
CA PRO A 48 -4.83 20.03 1.01
C PRO A 48 -6.12 20.53 1.67
N ALA A 49 -6.19 21.82 1.92
CA ALA A 49 -7.35 22.46 2.57
C ALA A 49 -8.67 22.32 1.75
N PHE A 50 -8.53 22.10 0.44
CA PHE A 50 -9.66 21.96 -0.47
C PHE A 50 -9.57 20.61 -1.21
N PRO A 51 -10.70 19.89 -1.34
CA PRO A 51 -10.76 18.70 -2.18
C PRO A 51 -10.37 19.02 -3.63
N VAL A 52 -9.65 18.12 -4.26
CA VAL A 52 -9.32 18.24 -5.69
C VAL A 52 -10.54 17.81 -6.50
N PRO A 53 -11.07 18.65 -7.40
CA PRO A 53 -12.16 18.25 -8.29
C PRO A 53 -11.74 17.04 -9.12
N SER A 54 -12.60 16.03 -9.19
CA SER A 54 -12.35 14.91 -10.11
C SER A 54 -12.54 15.36 -11.55
N ALA A 55 -11.55 15.13 -12.38
CA ALA A 55 -11.66 15.36 -13.83
C ALA A 55 -12.58 14.34 -14.52
N ASN A 56 -12.99 13.29 -13.83
CA ASN A 56 -13.71 12.15 -14.39
C ASN A 56 -15.17 12.15 -13.95
N GLN A 57 -16.04 12.74 -14.78
CA GLN A 57 -17.47 12.96 -14.45
C GLN A 57 -18.34 11.68 -14.40
N GLY A 58 -17.80 10.50 -14.66
CA GLY A 58 -18.59 9.26 -14.68
C GLY A 58 -17.91 8.01 -14.13
N GLY A 59 -16.69 8.13 -13.61
CA GLY A 59 -15.90 7.00 -13.10
C GLY A 59 -15.97 6.85 -11.56
N PRO A 60 -15.26 5.88 -11.00
CA PRO A 60 -15.17 5.66 -9.56
C PRO A 60 -14.59 6.86 -8.80
N LEU A 61 -13.85 7.74 -9.49
CA LEU A 61 -13.33 9.00 -8.98
C LEU A 61 -14.21 10.21 -9.36
N ALA A 62 -15.49 10.01 -9.62
CA ALA A 62 -16.44 11.10 -9.93
C ALA A 62 -16.65 12.07 -8.76
N ARG A 63 -16.29 11.67 -7.53
CA ARG A 63 -16.34 12.52 -6.34
C ARG A 63 -15.02 13.27 -6.15
N PRO A 64 -15.04 14.48 -5.59
CA PRO A 64 -13.83 15.17 -5.18
C PRO A 64 -13.00 14.30 -4.25
N VAL A 65 -11.70 14.21 -4.52
CA VAL A 65 -10.75 13.44 -3.69
C VAL A 65 -9.97 14.39 -2.77
N PRO A 66 -9.59 13.97 -1.56
CA PRO A 66 -8.92 14.83 -0.59
C PRO A 66 -7.46 15.17 -0.94
N GLY A 67 -6.94 14.71 -2.06
CA GLY A 67 -5.57 15.01 -2.50
C GLY A 67 -5.29 14.52 -3.91
N VAL A 68 -4.23 15.07 -4.52
CA VAL A 68 -3.80 14.73 -5.90
C VAL A 68 -2.93 13.46 -5.97
N LEU A 69 -2.33 13.06 -4.84
CA LEU A 69 -1.47 11.89 -4.79
C LEU A 69 -2.30 10.65 -4.45
N GLY A 70 -2.35 9.71 -5.36
CA GLY A 70 -2.96 8.40 -5.16
C GLY A 70 -1.93 7.30 -4.96
N LEU A 71 -2.28 6.25 -4.24
CA LEU A 71 -1.51 5.03 -4.16
C LEU A 71 -2.03 4.03 -5.19
N ALA A 72 -1.15 3.60 -6.09
CA ALA A 72 -1.49 2.65 -7.13
C ALA A 72 -1.65 1.23 -6.61
N ALA A 73 -2.44 0.41 -7.31
CA ALA A 73 -2.59 -1.01 -7.06
C ALA A 73 -1.25 -1.75 -7.03
N GLY A 74 -1.19 -2.84 -6.26
CA GLY A 74 0.01 -3.66 -6.09
C GLY A 74 0.80 -3.40 -4.82
N MET A 75 0.57 -2.28 -4.11
CA MET A 75 1.14 -2.05 -2.79
C MET A 75 0.40 -2.88 -1.74
N ASP A 76 -0.91 -2.77 -1.66
CA ASP A 76 -1.77 -3.58 -0.81
C ASP A 76 -2.59 -4.57 -1.66
N LYS A 77 -2.00 -5.73 -1.94
CA LYS A 77 -2.63 -6.79 -2.74
C LYS A 77 -3.69 -7.59 -1.97
N GLU A 78 -3.77 -7.36 -0.68
CA GLU A 78 -4.65 -8.10 0.20
C GLU A 78 -5.80 -7.26 0.76
N GLY A 79 -5.76 -5.95 0.59
CA GLY A 79 -6.74 -5.03 1.18
C GLY A 79 -6.70 -4.99 2.70
N ARG A 80 -5.51 -5.21 3.31
CA ARG A 80 -5.36 -5.35 4.76
C ARG A 80 -4.92 -4.08 5.48
N ALA A 81 -4.37 -3.11 4.75
CA ALA A 81 -3.72 -1.93 5.32
C ALA A 81 -4.37 -0.60 4.89
N VAL A 82 -5.56 -0.64 4.32
CA VAL A 82 -6.24 0.54 3.75
C VAL A 82 -6.36 1.68 4.77
N GLU A 83 -6.81 1.39 6.00
CA GLU A 83 -6.93 2.40 7.05
C GLU A 83 -5.58 3.03 7.41
N GLY A 84 -4.53 2.22 7.55
CA GLY A 84 -3.19 2.70 7.86
C GLY A 84 -2.59 3.52 6.71
N LEU A 85 -2.82 3.12 5.47
CA LEU A 85 -2.39 3.85 4.27
C LEU A 85 -3.11 5.19 4.14
N ASP A 86 -4.41 5.26 4.48
CA ASP A 86 -5.18 6.50 4.49
C ASP A 86 -4.58 7.56 5.43
N LEU A 87 -3.98 7.13 6.54
CA LEU A 87 -3.32 8.02 7.50
C LEU A 87 -2.09 8.74 6.92
N LEU A 88 -1.50 8.22 5.85
CA LEU A 88 -0.35 8.82 5.18
C LEU A 88 -0.71 10.00 4.26
N GLY A 89 -2.00 10.33 4.13
CA GLY A 89 -2.47 11.50 3.41
C GLY A 89 -2.71 11.31 1.92
N PHE A 90 -2.79 10.08 1.42
CA PHE A 90 -3.20 9.81 0.05
C PHE A 90 -4.62 10.32 -0.22
N GLY A 91 -4.86 10.84 -1.41
CA GLY A 91 -6.18 11.29 -1.85
C GLY A 91 -7.09 10.12 -2.23
N PHE A 92 -6.49 9.05 -2.73
CA PHE A 92 -7.16 7.78 -3.02
C PHE A 92 -6.16 6.63 -2.95
N ILE A 93 -6.67 5.42 -2.80
CA ILE A 93 -5.88 4.19 -2.70
C ILE A 93 -6.53 3.15 -3.60
N GLU A 94 -5.73 2.58 -4.51
CA GLU A 94 -6.11 1.41 -5.27
C GLU A 94 -5.53 0.17 -4.59
N VAL A 95 -6.38 -0.81 -4.31
CA VAL A 95 -5.99 -2.10 -3.73
C VAL A 95 -6.13 -3.23 -4.74
N GLY A 96 -5.41 -4.31 -4.54
CA GLY A 96 -5.43 -5.49 -5.41
C GLY A 96 -4.24 -5.54 -6.37
N THR A 97 -4.37 -6.27 -7.44
CA THR A 97 -5.54 -6.84 -8.14
C THR A 97 -6.13 -8.03 -7.37
N PHE A 98 -7.45 -8.15 -7.39
CA PHE A 98 -8.16 -9.32 -6.87
C PHE A 98 -8.71 -10.15 -8.02
N THR A 99 -8.54 -11.47 -7.92
CA THR A 99 -9.17 -12.45 -8.82
C THR A 99 -10.37 -13.09 -8.12
N ALA A 100 -11.26 -13.72 -8.89
CA ALA A 100 -12.45 -14.37 -8.30
C ALA A 100 -12.06 -15.39 -7.22
N ARG A 101 -11.01 -16.18 -7.49
CA ARG A 101 -10.43 -17.14 -6.53
C ARG A 101 -9.05 -16.66 -6.09
N ALA A 102 -8.63 -17.07 -4.89
CA ALA A 102 -7.28 -16.85 -4.38
C ALA A 102 -6.22 -17.42 -5.33
N GLN A 103 -5.09 -16.71 -5.44
CA GLN A 103 -3.92 -17.16 -6.21
C GLN A 103 -2.66 -16.98 -5.38
N GLU A 104 -1.82 -18.01 -5.32
CA GLU A 104 -0.52 -17.98 -4.64
C GLU A 104 0.50 -17.12 -5.41
N GLY A 105 0.32 -17.01 -6.72
CA GLY A 105 1.28 -16.39 -7.62
C GLY A 105 2.43 -17.33 -7.98
N ASN A 106 3.53 -16.76 -8.50
CA ASN A 106 4.71 -17.53 -8.88
C ASN A 106 5.52 -17.98 -7.66
N ASP A 107 6.31 -19.04 -7.82
CA ASP A 107 7.26 -19.52 -6.82
C ASP A 107 8.28 -18.45 -6.43
N ARG A 108 8.65 -18.47 -5.15
CA ARG A 108 9.72 -17.61 -4.60
C ARG A 108 11.11 -18.19 -4.91
N PRO A 109 12.15 -17.31 -5.09
CA PRO A 109 12.10 -15.85 -5.08
C PRO A 109 11.43 -15.28 -6.32
N ARG A 110 10.64 -14.25 -6.15
CA ARG A 110 9.86 -13.58 -7.21
C ARG A 110 9.96 -12.06 -7.23
N MET A 111 10.87 -11.52 -6.39
CA MET A 111 11.18 -10.08 -6.33
C MET A 111 12.67 -9.87 -6.08
N TRP A 112 13.29 -8.98 -6.83
CA TRP A 112 14.74 -8.69 -6.76
C TRP A 112 14.99 -7.19 -6.78
N ARG A 113 15.96 -6.74 -5.98
CA ARG A 113 16.46 -5.38 -5.96
C ARG A 113 17.74 -5.27 -6.75
N TYR A 114 17.89 -4.15 -7.46
CA TYR A 114 19.11 -3.76 -8.15
C TYR A 114 19.57 -2.40 -7.60
N PRO A 115 20.30 -2.37 -6.47
CA PRO A 115 20.67 -1.12 -5.80
C PRO A 115 21.48 -0.16 -6.65
N ALA A 116 22.38 -0.68 -7.49
CA ALA A 116 23.22 0.12 -8.37
C ALA A 116 22.43 0.96 -9.38
N THR A 117 21.32 0.44 -9.87
CA THR A 117 20.41 1.12 -10.82
C THR A 117 19.15 1.66 -10.17
N ARG A 118 19.01 1.51 -8.85
CA ARG A 118 17.80 1.85 -8.08
C ARG A 118 16.53 1.23 -8.66
N ALA A 119 16.64 0.01 -9.16
CA ALA A 119 15.54 -0.72 -9.79
C ALA A 119 15.03 -1.87 -8.93
N LEU A 120 13.77 -2.21 -9.13
CA LEU A 120 13.10 -3.39 -8.60
C LEU A 120 12.57 -4.22 -9.77
N ARG A 121 12.83 -5.51 -9.78
CA ARG A 121 12.24 -6.47 -10.72
C ARG A 121 11.37 -7.45 -9.96
N ASN A 122 10.21 -7.79 -10.50
CA ASN A 122 9.38 -8.84 -9.93
C ASN A 122 8.69 -9.69 -10.99
N ARG A 123 8.23 -10.86 -10.56
CA ARG A 123 7.34 -11.76 -11.30
C ARG A 123 6.32 -12.34 -10.31
N MET A 124 5.51 -11.50 -9.70
CA MET A 124 4.62 -11.91 -8.59
C MET A 124 3.57 -12.93 -8.98
N GLY A 125 3.01 -12.86 -10.20
CA GLY A 125 2.03 -13.83 -10.69
C GLY A 125 0.64 -13.63 -10.10
N PHE A 126 0.21 -12.38 -9.85
CA PHE A 126 -1.12 -12.02 -9.35
C PHE A 126 -1.50 -12.67 -8.03
N ASN A 127 -0.54 -12.85 -7.11
CA ASN A 127 -0.83 -13.35 -5.76
C ASN A 127 -1.84 -12.43 -5.05
N ASN A 128 -2.95 -13.01 -4.59
CA ASN A 128 -4.02 -12.29 -3.89
C ASN A 128 -4.96 -13.27 -3.17
N PRO A 129 -5.73 -12.81 -2.17
CA PRO A 129 -6.59 -13.67 -1.36
C PRO A 129 -7.91 -14.07 -2.03
N GLY A 130 -8.21 -13.58 -3.23
CA GLY A 130 -9.50 -13.73 -3.88
C GLY A 130 -10.52 -12.66 -3.48
N ALA A 131 -11.55 -12.51 -4.31
CA ALA A 131 -12.53 -11.43 -4.17
C ALA A 131 -13.34 -11.50 -2.87
N ASP A 132 -13.73 -12.68 -2.42
CA ASP A 132 -14.56 -12.83 -1.22
C ASP A 132 -13.80 -12.41 0.05
N GLU A 133 -12.56 -12.86 0.20
CA GLU A 133 -11.71 -12.47 1.33
C GLU A 133 -11.34 -10.99 1.28
N ALA A 134 -11.04 -10.46 0.10
CA ALA A 134 -10.79 -9.04 -0.08
C ALA A 134 -12.02 -8.21 0.32
N ALA A 135 -13.22 -8.60 -0.12
CA ALA A 135 -14.47 -7.93 0.23
C ALA A 135 -14.74 -7.97 1.75
N ARG A 136 -14.42 -9.09 2.40
CA ARG A 136 -14.55 -9.21 3.85
C ARG A 136 -13.63 -8.24 4.59
N ARG A 137 -12.37 -8.13 4.17
CA ARG A 137 -11.37 -7.21 4.77
C ARG A 137 -11.73 -5.75 4.56
N LEU A 138 -12.24 -5.39 3.38
CA LEU A 138 -12.60 -4.00 3.05
C LEU A 138 -13.90 -3.53 3.72
N ARG A 139 -14.69 -4.44 4.30
CA ARG A 139 -15.91 -4.11 5.06
C ARG A 139 -15.67 -4.00 6.57
N ALA A 140 -14.58 -4.55 7.08
CA ALA A 140 -14.24 -4.55 8.51
C ALA A 140 -13.71 -3.19 8.95
#